data_6bc402b5316af5e6cbd234cdb84512a3
#
_entry.id   6bc402b5316af5e6cbd234cdb84512a3
#
_cell.length_a   1.000
_cell.length_b   1.000
_cell.length_c   1.000
_cell.angle_alpha   90.00
_cell.angle_beta   90.00
_cell.angle_gamma   90.00
#
_symmetry.space_group_name_H-M   'P 1'
#
loop_
_entity.id
_entity.type
_entity.pdbx_description
1 polymer ?
#
loop_
_entity_poly.entity_id
_entity_poly.type
_entity_poly.pdbx_seq_one_letter_code
_entity_poly.pdbx_strand_id
1 'polypeptide(L)'
;VAKDRTPNVVAELGRPETPEETAARKAADSRRHRAKQTFRNLLYSLIVTVATVAVIVALVPRSNTTILPDVDYGAAAAEAQGGFPQTLVVPDLPTAWKSNDAEIRPAGRDGVAVWYIGLITPSNRYIGISQGIDANPTWLDETLQSAPEVSSEEIGGLEWTLYDNSQADEPGNVVLAASAVDGDSTYAIYGTADANELRTAIDAVAAARTAPAGTTPSPADGTNSTTAPEEGIEG
;
A
#
# COMPACT_ATOMS: atom_id res chain seq x y z
N VAL A 1 19.03 -44.52 68.64
CA VAL A 1 19.46 -43.34 69.40
C VAL A 1 18.85 -42.13 68.76
N ALA A 2 17.76 -41.58 69.31
CA ALA A 2 17.12 -40.36 68.88
C ALA A 2 18.08 -39.19 69.17
N LYS A 3 18.49 -38.50 68.09
CA LYS A 3 19.32 -37.32 68.22
C LYS A 3 18.45 -36.17 68.72
N ASP A 4 18.63 -35.86 70.00
CA ASP A 4 17.95 -34.74 70.66
C ASP A 4 18.34 -33.43 69.97
N ARG A 5 17.41 -32.87 69.17
CA ARG A 5 17.60 -31.59 68.51
C ARG A 5 17.16 -30.48 69.45
N THR A 6 18.14 -29.86 70.09
CA THR A 6 17.91 -28.61 70.83
C THR A 6 17.15 -27.62 69.94
N PRO A 7 16.01 -27.07 70.38
CA PRO A 7 15.23 -26.12 69.61
C PRO A 7 16.08 -24.85 69.34
N ASN A 8 16.15 -24.46 68.05
CA ASN A 8 16.85 -23.22 67.67
C ASN A 8 16.14 -22.01 68.30
N VAL A 9 16.90 -21.24 69.07
CA VAL A 9 16.41 -19.95 69.58
C VAL A 9 16.49 -18.94 68.46
N VAL A 10 15.35 -18.33 68.06
CA VAL A 10 15.31 -17.28 67.06
C VAL A 10 15.69 -15.97 67.73
N ALA A 11 16.71 -15.29 67.19
CA ALA A 11 17.29 -14.10 67.80
C ALA A 11 16.30 -12.94 68.04
N GLU A 12 15.24 -12.85 67.25
CA GLU A 12 14.18 -11.84 67.38
C GLU A 12 13.19 -12.11 68.48
N LEU A 13 12.99 -13.38 68.86
CA LEU A 13 12.01 -13.78 69.86
C LEU A 13 12.59 -14.02 71.26
N GLY A 14 13.93 -14.16 71.37
CA GLY A 14 14.60 -14.46 72.63
C GLY A 14 14.21 -15.77 73.32
N ARG A 15 13.36 -16.57 72.67
CA ARG A 15 12.84 -17.87 73.15
C ARG A 15 12.74 -18.89 72.02
N PRO A 16 12.64 -20.18 72.31
CA PRO A 16 12.33 -21.17 71.24
C PRO A 16 10.98 -20.91 70.60
N GLU A 17 10.91 -21.07 69.27
CA GLU A 17 9.65 -21.00 68.53
C GLU A 17 8.69 -22.13 68.95
N THR A 18 7.42 -21.80 69.02
CA THR A 18 6.38 -22.83 69.13
C THR A 18 6.23 -23.59 67.81
N PRO A 19 5.71 -24.81 67.81
CA PRO A 19 5.44 -25.57 66.58
C PRO A 19 4.59 -24.79 65.55
N GLU A 20 3.65 -23.97 66.04
CA GLU A 20 2.74 -23.16 65.21
C GLU A 20 3.49 -21.98 64.59
N GLU A 21 4.35 -21.29 65.34
CA GLU A 21 5.22 -20.20 64.85
C GLU A 21 6.20 -20.70 63.79
N THR A 22 6.80 -21.87 64.02
CA THR A 22 7.67 -22.54 63.05
C THR A 22 6.92 -22.87 61.73
N ALA A 23 5.69 -23.38 61.86
CA ALA A 23 4.87 -23.68 60.69
C ALA A 23 4.46 -22.43 59.93
N ALA A 24 4.08 -21.34 60.61
CA ALA A 24 3.72 -20.06 60.02
C ALA A 24 4.92 -19.43 59.28
N ARG A 25 6.12 -19.43 59.88
CA ARG A 25 7.32 -18.94 59.25
C ARG A 25 7.70 -19.73 58.02
N LYS A 26 7.69 -21.05 58.06
CA LYS A 26 7.93 -21.92 56.89
C LYS A 26 6.91 -21.68 55.77
N ALA A 27 5.63 -21.47 56.12
CA ALA A 27 4.61 -21.14 55.13
C ALA A 27 4.83 -19.79 54.51
N ALA A 28 5.24 -18.77 55.28
CA ALA A 28 5.59 -17.45 54.77
C ALA A 28 6.80 -17.49 53.84
N ASP A 29 7.86 -18.20 54.22
CA ASP A 29 9.06 -18.37 53.39
C ASP A 29 8.77 -19.11 52.08
N SER A 30 7.94 -20.14 52.15
CA SER A 30 7.50 -20.89 50.96
C SER A 30 6.70 -19.99 49.98
N ARG A 31 5.81 -19.13 50.50
CA ARG A 31 5.06 -18.17 49.71
C ARG A 31 5.98 -17.16 49.04
N ARG A 32 6.93 -16.57 49.77
CA ARG A 32 7.92 -15.64 49.25
C ARG A 32 8.80 -16.30 48.18
N HIS A 33 9.22 -17.54 48.42
CA HIS A 33 10.03 -18.29 47.45
C HIS A 33 9.26 -18.57 46.16
N ARG A 34 8.02 -19.02 46.23
CA ARG A 34 7.16 -19.22 45.05
C ARG A 34 6.91 -17.91 44.30
N ALA A 35 6.61 -16.81 44.98
CA ALA A 35 6.39 -15.52 44.36
C ALA A 35 7.62 -15.04 43.58
N LYS A 36 8.84 -15.21 44.17
CA LYS A 36 10.09 -14.88 43.47
C LYS A 36 10.37 -15.77 42.25
N GLN A 37 10.04 -17.07 42.35
CA GLN A 37 10.18 -17.98 41.20
C GLN A 37 9.20 -17.64 40.08
N THR A 38 7.93 -17.36 40.42
CA THR A 38 6.91 -16.99 39.46
C THR A 38 7.31 -15.69 38.71
N PHE A 39 7.73 -14.66 39.43
CA PHE A 39 8.18 -13.42 38.85
C PHE A 39 9.41 -13.60 37.91
N ARG A 40 10.38 -14.38 38.35
CA ARG A 40 11.58 -14.66 37.57
C ARG A 40 11.26 -15.46 36.30
N ASN A 41 10.38 -16.45 36.41
CA ASN A 41 9.94 -17.23 35.25
C ASN A 41 9.13 -16.38 34.26
N LEU A 42 8.26 -15.49 34.77
CA LEU A 42 7.55 -14.51 33.93
C LEU A 42 8.52 -13.59 33.18
N LEU A 43 9.54 -13.09 33.87
CA LEU A 43 10.53 -12.22 33.27
C LEU A 43 11.33 -12.96 32.16
N TYR A 44 11.75 -14.20 32.41
CA TYR A 44 12.44 -15.01 31.43
C TYR A 44 11.53 -15.30 30.19
N SER A 45 10.28 -15.66 30.43
CA SER A 45 9.31 -15.86 29.34
C SER A 45 9.14 -14.59 28.50
N LEU A 46 9.02 -13.44 29.14
CA LEU A 46 8.90 -12.14 28.44
C LEU A 46 10.14 -11.85 27.60
N ILE A 47 11.34 -12.03 28.17
CA ILE A 47 12.61 -11.80 27.45
C ILE A 47 12.71 -12.71 26.23
N VAL A 48 12.39 -14.01 26.38
CA VAL A 48 12.41 -14.96 25.27
C VAL A 48 11.42 -14.58 24.19
N THR A 49 10.20 -14.19 24.57
CA THR A 49 9.18 -13.75 23.61
C THR A 49 9.63 -12.50 22.83
N VAL A 50 10.12 -11.48 23.53
CA VAL A 50 10.61 -10.25 22.91
C VAL A 50 11.82 -10.53 22.01
N ALA A 51 12.76 -11.38 22.44
CA ALA A 51 13.91 -11.76 21.63
C ALA A 51 13.47 -12.51 20.36
N THR A 52 12.50 -13.44 20.47
CA THR A 52 11.96 -14.15 19.32
C THR A 52 11.27 -13.21 18.32
N VAL A 53 10.45 -12.28 18.80
CA VAL A 53 9.83 -11.26 17.95
C VAL A 53 10.89 -10.37 17.30
N ALA A 54 11.90 -9.93 18.04
CA ALA A 54 12.99 -9.13 17.48
C ALA A 54 13.78 -9.86 16.39
N VAL A 55 14.03 -11.16 16.57
CA VAL A 55 14.68 -12.02 15.55
C VAL A 55 13.78 -12.14 14.31
N ILE A 56 12.48 -12.40 14.48
CA ILE A 56 11.54 -12.46 13.35
C ILE A 56 11.55 -11.14 12.58
N VAL A 57 11.43 -10.01 13.28
CA VAL A 57 11.44 -8.67 12.66
C VAL A 57 12.77 -8.37 11.94
N ALA A 58 13.90 -8.84 12.49
CA ALA A 58 15.21 -8.66 11.87
C ALA A 58 15.44 -9.57 10.65
N LEU A 59 14.85 -10.75 10.66
CA LEU A 59 14.96 -11.71 9.53
C LEU A 59 13.99 -11.44 8.40
N VAL A 60 12.89 -10.71 8.63
CA VAL A 60 11.99 -10.29 7.57
C VAL A 60 12.69 -9.23 6.72
N PRO A 61 13.04 -9.53 5.46
CA PRO A 61 13.63 -8.55 4.57
C PRO A 61 12.64 -7.40 4.41
N ARG A 62 13.04 -6.21 4.84
CA ARG A 62 12.33 -4.99 4.50
C ARG A 62 12.75 -4.59 3.10
N SER A 63 12.30 -5.34 2.10
CA SER A 63 12.42 -4.88 0.72
C SER A 63 11.46 -3.72 0.54
N ASN A 64 11.98 -2.51 0.39
CA ASN A 64 11.20 -1.36 -0.11
C ASN A 64 10.91 -1.53 -1.61
N THR A 65 11.26 -2.66 -2.19
CA THR A 65 10.91 -2.99 -3.55
C THR A 65 9.47 -3.46 -3.51
N THR A 66 8.57 -2.63 -3.94
CA THR A 66 7.18 -2.98 -4.19
C THR A 66 7.18 -4.11 -5.22
N ILE A 67 6.98 -5.35 -4.79
CA ILE A 67 6.81 -6.52 -5.67
C ILE A 67 5.34 -6.50 -6.14
N LEU A 68 4.91 -5.38 -6.69
CA LEU A 68 3.66 -5.35 -7.43
C LEU A 68 4.00 -5.81 -8.85
N PRO A 69 3.32 -6.83 -9.38
CA PRO A 69 3.45 -7.14 -10.81
C PRO A 69 3.08 -5.88 -11.58
N ASP A 70 3.91 -5.53 -12.56
CA ASP A 70 3.60 -4.45 -13.49
C ASP A 70 2.48 -4.95 -14.40
N VAL A 71 1.29 -4.42 -14.22
CA VAL A 71 0.11 -4.82 -14.98
C VAL A 71 0.15 -4.14 -16.35
N ASP A 72 0.09 -4.92 -17.43
CA ASP A 72 -0.03 -4.39 -18.78
C ASP A 72 -1.48 -3.90 -19.03
N TYR A 73 -1.72 -2.64 -18.70
CA TYR A 73 -3.04 -2.03 -18.91
C TYR A 73 -3.39 -1.84 -20.39
N GLY A 74 -2.40 -1.83 -21.28
CA GLY A 74 -2.64 -1.83 -22.72
C GLY A 74 -3.24 -3.14 -23.21
N ALA A 75 -2.65 -4.28 -22.76
CA ALA A 75 -3.21 -5.60 -23.05
C ALA A 75 -4.60 -5.79 -22.42
N ALA A 76 -4.79 -5.33 -21.17
CA ALA A 76 -6.08 -5.41 -20.48
C ALA A 76 -7.16 -4.57 -21.20
N ALA A 77 -6.84 -3.35 -21.66
CA ALA A 77 -7.74 -2.53 -22.44
C ALA A 77 -8.13 -3.19 -23.78
N ALA A 78 -7.16 -3.77 -24.49
CA ALA A 78 -7.40 -4.47 -25.75
C ALA A 78 -8.34 -5.67 -25.60
N GLU A 79 -8.19 -6.43 -24.51
CA GLU A 79 -9.08 -7.55 -24.18
C GLU A 79 -10.50 -7.05 -23.86
N ALA A 80 -10.63 -5.97 -23.09
CA ALA A 80 -11.91 -5.43 -22.65
C ALA A 80 -12.65 -4.63 -23.74
N GLN A 81 -11.93 -4.07 -24.73
CA GLN A 81 -12.46 -3.12 -25.72
C GLN A 81 -13.70 -3.63 -26.47
N GLY A 82 -13.79 -4.93 -26.74
CA GLY A 82 -14.91 -5.51 -27.46
C GLY A 82 -16.27 -5.38 -26.75
N GLY A 83 -16.27 -5.06 -25.47
CA GLY A 83 -17.47 -4.84 -24.65
C GLY A 83 -17.97 -3.40 -24.61
N PHE A 84 -17.23 -2.45 -25.21
CA PHE A 84 -17.52 -1.01 -25.12
C PHE A 84 -17.47 -0.34 -26.49
N PRO A 85 -18.48 0.49 -26.82
CA PRO A 85 -18.46 1.30 -28.06
C PRO A 85 -17.45 2.45 -27.95
N GLN A 86 -17.18 2.97 -26.74
CA GLN A 86 -16.19 4.00 -26.50
C GLN A 86 -14.78 3.39 -26.47
N THR A 87 -13.80 4.11 -27.01
CA THR A 87 -12.40 3.69 -26.91
C THR A 87 -11.91 3.78 -25.46
N LEU A 88 -11.45 2.66 -24.92
CA LEU A 88 -10.83 2.63 -23.59
C LEU A 88 -9.48 3.33 -23.65
N VAL A 89 -9.27 4.30 -22.75
CA VAL A 89 -8.05 5.11 -22.76
C VAL A 89 -6.85 4.29 -22.29
N VAL A 90 -5.74 4.36 -23.04
CA VAL A 90 -4.46 3.72 -22.72
C VAL A 90 -3.38 4.82 -22.72
N PRO A 91 -3.14 5.48 -21.57
CA PRO A 91 -2.19 6.58 -21.51
C PRO A 91 -0.75 6.08 -21.69
N ASP A 92 0.03 6.81 -22.51
CA ASP A 92 1.46 6.55 -22.67
C ASP A 92 2.23 7.29 -21.56
N LEU A 93 2.65 6.55 -20.56
CA LEU A 93 3.34 7.08 -19.39
C LEU A 93 4.82 6.71 -19.39
N PRO A 94 5.70 7.55 -18.80
CA PRO A 94 7.12 7.23 -18.69
C PRO A 94 7.36 5.88 -18.00
N THR A 95 8.38 5.14 -18.41
CA THR A 95 8.70 3.79 -17.92
C THR A 95 8.95 3.66 -16.41
N ALA A 96 9.19 4.80 -15.75
CA ALA A 96 9.33 4.84 -14.29
C ALA A 96 7.99 4.72 -13.55
N TRP A 97 6.86 4.87 -14.25
CA TRP A 97 5.52 4.63 -13.72
C TRP A 97 5.23 3.13 -13.79
N LYS A 98 4.52 2.61 -12.80
CA LYS A 98 4.14 1.20 -12.72
C LYS A 98 2.64 1.08 -12.56
N SER A 99 2.02 0.17 -13.31
CA SER A 99 0.62 -0.15 -13.07
C SER A 99 0.52 -1.30 -12.06
N ASN A 100 -0.34 -1.13 -11.08
CA ASN A 100 -0.66 -2.15 -10.09
C ASN A 100 -2.04 -2.77 -10.27
N ASP A 101 -2.86 -2.16 -11.13
CA ASP A 101 -4.23 -2.63 -11.40
C ASP A 101 -4.72 -2.09 -12.75
N ALA A 102 -5.49 -2.91 -13.50
CA ALA A 102 -6.16 -2.50 -14.72
C ALA A 102 -7.37 -3.42 -14.95
N GLU A 103 -8.58 -2.88 -14.80
CA GLU A 103 -9.79 -3.68 -14.83
C GLU A 103 -11.02 -2.90 -15.31
N ILE A 104 -12.01 -3.65 -15.80
CA ILE A 104 -13.37 -3.11 -15.94
C ILE A 104 -14.10 -3.33 -14.62
N ARG A 105 -14.58 -2.23 -14.04
CA ARG A 105 -15.54 -2.24 -12.94
C ARG A 105 -16.92 -2.18 -13.51
N PRO A 106 -17.72 -3.25 -13.36
CA PRO A 106 -19.07 -3.28 -13.92
C PRO A 106 -19.95 -2.22 -13.25
N ALA A 107 -20.98 -1.79 -13.97
CA ALA A 107 -21.95 -0.84 -13.46
C ALA A 107 -22.52 -1.28 -12.11
N GLY A 108 -22.32 -0.42 -11.12
CA GLY A 108 -22.81 -0.59 -9.76
C GLY A 108 -24.23 -0.04 -9.59
N ARG A 109 -24.53 0.52 -8.41
CA ARG A 109 -25.81 1.18 -8.11
C ARG A 109 -25.99 2.49 -8.84
N ASP A 110 -24.89 3.13 -9.20
CA ASP A 110 -24.77 4.36 -9.98
C ASP A 110 -25.07 4.15 -11.48
N GLY A 111 -25.08 2.88 -11.94
CA GLY A 111 -25.32 2.52 -13.33
C GLY A 111 -24.13 2.76 -14.25
N VAL A 112 -22.96 3.13 -13.74
CA VAL A 112 -21.77 3.51 -14.51
C VAL A 112 -20.78 2.35 -14.57
N ALA A 113 -20.43 1.90 -15.78
CA ALA A 113 -19.32 1.01 -16.00
C ALA A 113 -18.02 1.83 -16.09
N VAL A 114 -16.94 1.35 -15.50
CA VAL A 114 -15.68 2.12 -15.39
C VAL A 114 -14.54 1.28 -15.92
N TRP A 115 -13.76 1.84 -16.86
CA TRP A 115 -12.41 1.39 -17.11
C TRP A 115 -11.47 2.06 -16.10
N TYR A 116 -10.75 1.25 -15.33
CA TYR A 116 -9.91 1.71 -14.25
C TYR A 116 -8.47 1.26 -14.45
N ILE A 117 -7.52 2.19 -14.21
CA ILE A 117 -6.09 1.93 -14.16
C ILE A 117 -5.53 2.48 -12.84
N GLY A 118 -4.91 1.61 -12.05
CA GLY A 118 -4.18 1.99 -10.85
C GLY A 118 -2.69 2.12 -11.13
N LEU A 119 -2.08 3.23 -10.72
CA LEU A 119 -0.69 3.58 -11.01
C LEU A 119 0.08 3.91 -9.74
N ILE A 120 1.35 3.53 -9.74
CA ILE A 120 2.35 3.96 -8.77
C ILE A 120 3.35 4.86 -9.50
N THR A 121 3.48 6.08 -9.02
CA THR A 121 4.35 7.09 -9.60
C THR A 121 5.82 6.87 -9.23
N PRO A 122 6.78 7.56 -9.91
CA PRO A 122 8.20 7.52 -9.54
C PRO A 122 8.48 7.95 -8.09
N SER A 123 7.65 8.84 -7.53
CA SER A 123 7.73 9.25 -6.12
C SER A 123 7.08 8.25 -5.14
N ASN A 124 6.68 7.06 -5.64
CA ASN A 124 5.97 6.01 -4.88
C ASN A 124 4.64 6.48 -4.30
N ARG A 125 3.91 7.30 -5.07
CA ARG A 125 2.58 7.78 -4.79
C ARG A 125 1.56 7.09 -5.70
N TYR A 126 0.29 7.17 -5.32
CA TYR A 126 -0.79 6.57 -6.06
C TYR A 126 -1.47 7.57 -6.97
N ILE A 127 -1.83 7.11 -8.19
CA ILE A 127 -2.79 7.76 -9.09
C ILE A 127 -3.76 6.69 -9.62
N GLY A 128 -5.06 6.97 -9.52
CA GLY A 128 -6.12 6.23 -10.20
C GLY A 128 -6.61 7.00 -11.42
N ILE A 129 -6.74 6.32 -12.55
CA ILE A 129 -7.39 6.83 -13.75
C ILE A 129 -8.69 6.05 -13.93
N SER A 130 -9.82 6.73 -13.95
CA SER A 130 -11.14 6.16 -14.14
C SER A 130 -11.79 6.79 -15.37
N GLN A 131 -12.13 5.99 -16.36
CA GLN A 131 -13.00 6.39 -17.48
C GLN A 131 -14.39 5.81 -17.23
N GLY A 132 -15.30 6.65 -16.77
CA GLY A 132 -16.71 6.31 -16.61
C GLY A 132 -17.43 6.39 -17.94
N ILE A 133 -18.17 5.35 -18.31
CA ILE A 133 -18.95 5.26 -19.52
C ILE A 133 -20.39 5.70 -19.23
N ASP A 134 -20.90 6.68 -19.97
CA ASP A 134 -22.20 7.32 -19.73
C ASP A 134 -22.35 7.79 -18.27
N ALA A 135 -21.24 8.32 -17.72
CA ALA A 135 -21.15 8.66 -16.30
C ALA A 135 -22.06 9.85 -15.96
N ASN A 136 -22.64 9.78 -14.76
CA ASN A 136 -23.48 10.85 -14.22
C ASN A 136 -22.74 11.67 -13.15
N PRO A 137 -23.22 12.87 -12.79
CA PRO A 137 -22.56 13.71 -11.80
C PRO A 137 -22.41 13.06 -10.42
N THR A 138 -23.33 12.18 -10.03
CA THR A 138 -23.23 11.46 -8.73
C THR A 138 -22.04 10.51 -8.71
N TRP A 139 -21.81 9.76 -9.79
CA TRP A 139 -20.64 8.90 -9.93
C TRP A 139 -19.33 9.71 -9.80
N LEU A 140 -19.28 10.88 -10.46
CA LEU A 140 -18.07 11.72 -10.41
C LEU A 140 -17.83 12.25 -9.01
N ASP A 141 -18.88 12.75 -8.35
CA ASP A 141 -18.79 13.25 -6.97
C ASP A 141 -18.35 12.17 -5.97
N GLU A 142 -18.92 10.96 -6.09
CA GLU A 142 -18.52 9.81 -5.25
C GLU A 142 -17.08 9.37 -5.54
N THR A 143 -16.67 9.34 -6.81
CA THR A 143 -15.31 8.96 -7.23
C THR A 143 -14.28 9.95 -6.68
N LEU A 144 -14.58 11.23 -6.71
CA LEU A 144 -13.71 12.31 -6.22
C LEU A 144 -13.93 12.63 -4.73
N GLN A 145 -14.79 11.86 -4.03
CA GLN A 145 -15.07 12.04 -2.60
C GLN A 145 -15.52 13.48 -2.26
N SER A 146 -16.31 14.10 -3.13
CA SER A 146 -16.76 15.48 -3.01
C SER A 146 -15.61 16.48 -2.82
N ALA A 147 -14.47 16.22 -3.43
CA ALA A 147 -13.31 17.11 -3.37
C ALA A 147 -13.67 18.51 -3.91
N PRO A 148 -13.21 19.59 -3.28
CA PRO A 148 -13.54 20.95 -3.74
C PRO A 148 -12.86 21.25 -5.06
N GLU A 149 -13.63 21.82 -6.01
CA GLU A 149 -13.16 22.37 -7.25
C GLU A 149 -12.35 23.63 -6.98
N VAL A 150 -11.17 23.77 -7.62
CA VAL A 150 -10.28 24.93 -7.45
C VAL A 150 -10.07 25.72 -8.71
N SER A 151 -10.10 25.11 -9.87
CA SER A 151 -9.91 25.77 -11.18
C SER A 151 -10.32 24.88 -12.33
N SER A 152 -10.41 25.48 -13.53
CA SER A 152 -10.49 24.76 -14.80
C SER A 152 -9.34 25.17 -15.72
N GLU A 153 -8.90 24.23 -16.56
CA GLU A 153 -7.82 24.43 -17.52
C GLU A 153 -8.10 23.62 -18.81
N GLU A 154 -7.81 24.20 -19.98
CA GLU A 154 -7.89 23.46 -21.24
C GLU A 154 -6.59 22.68 -21.48
N ILE A 155 -6.68 21.34 -21.58
CA ILE A 155 -5.53 20.47 -21.84
C ILE A 155 -5.93 19.46 -22.92
N GLY A 156 -5.16 19.43 -24.00
CA GLY A 156 -5.39 18.52 -25.12
C GLY A 156 -6.75 18.71 -25.80
N GLY A 157 -7.33 19.91 -25.78
CA GLY A 157 -8.62 20.25 -26.37
C GLY A 157 -9.84 19.78 -25.52
N LEU A 158 -9.62 19.48 -24.23
CA LEU A 158 -10.67 19.29 -23.25
C LEU A 158 -10.53 20.28 -22.11
N GLU A 159 -11.66 20.71 -21.59
CA GLU A 159 -11.71 21.46 -20.34
C GLU A 159 -11.61 20.49 -19.16
N TRP A 160 -10.54 20.61 -18.38
CA TRP A 160 -10.30 19.84 -17.18
C TRP A 160 -10.64 20.67 -15.95
N THR A 161 -11.49 20.15 -15.11
CA THR A 161 -11.73 20.70 -13.77
C THR A 161 -10.74 20.10 -12.80
N LEU A 162 -10.05 20.94 -12.03
CA LEU A 162 -9.04 20.55 -11.04
C LEU A 162 -9.61 20.65 -9.62
N TYR A 163 -9.27 19.68 -8.79
CA TYR A 163 -9.75 19.54 -7.41
C TYR A 163 -8.58 19.45 -6.45
N ASP A 164 -8.70 20.07 -5.29
CA ASP A 164 -7.69 20.02 -4.22
C ASP A 164 -8.34 19.74 -2.87
N ASN A 165 -8.16 18.52 -2.39
CA ASN A 165 -8.66 18.03 -1.11
C ASN A 165 -7.55 17.97 -0.04
N SER A 166 -6.38 18.56 -0.29
CA SER A 166 -5.21 18.50 0.59
C SER A 166 -5.43 19.11 1.97
N GLN A 167 -6.46 19.94 2.12
CA GLN A 167 -6.82 20.59 3.39
C GLN A 167 -7.86 19.82 4.21
N ALA A 168 -8.39 18.71 3.69
CA ALA A 168 -9.31 17.85 4.44
C ALA A 168 -8.56 17.12 5.57
N ASP A 169 -9.23 16.89 6.69
CA ASP A 169 -8.67 16.15 7.83
C ASP A 169 -8.27 14.72 7.41
N GLU A 170 -9.04 14.09 6.55
CA GLU A 170 -8.79 12.74 6.02
C GLU A 170 -9.04 12.69 4.50
N PRO A 171 -8.11 13.18 3.67
CA PRO A 171 -8.30 13.24 2.21
C PRO A 171 -8.30 11.86 1.54
N GLY A 172 -7.95 10.79 2.26
CA GLY A 172 -7.90 9.44 1.73
C GLY A 172 -6.96 9.31 0.52
N ASN A 173 -7.46 8.68 -0.54
CA ASN A 173 -6.72 8.53 -1.81
C ASN A 173 -6.99 9.67 -2.81
N VAL A 174 -7.80 10.66 -2.45
CA VAL A 174 -8.14 11.81 -3.30
C VAL A 174 -7.58 13.08 -2.65
N VAL A 175 -6.28 13.29 -2.77
CA VAL A 175 -5.60 14.52 -2.31
C VAL A 175 -5.69 15.59 -3.38
N LEU A 176 -5.32 15.24 -4.62
CA LEU A 176 -5.49 16.05 -5.82
C LEU A 176 -6.26 15.24 -6.84
N ALA A 177 -7.08 15.91 -7.64
CA ALA A 177 -7.80 15.25 -8.71
C ALA A 177 -8.05 16.19 -9.89
N ALA A 178 -8.43 15.57 -11.00
CA ALA A 178 -8.90 16.27 -12.21
C ALA A 178 -10.02 15.47 -12.87
N SER A 179 -10.97 16.14 -13.50
CA SER A 179 -11.98 15.51 -14.32
C SER A 179 -12.18 16.24 -15.63
N ALA A 180 -12.58 15.49 -16.67
CA ALA A 180 -13.00 16.04 -17.96
C ALA A 180 -14.06 15.15 -18.59
N VAL A 181 -14.92 15.74 -19.42
CA VAL A 181 -15.96 15.03 -20.17
C VAL A 181 -15.65 15.10 -21.66
N ASP A 182 -15.68 13.94 -22.33
CA ASP A 182 -15.50 13.81 -23.77
C ASP A 182 -16.57 12.88 -24.35
N GLY A 183 -17.64 13.45 -24.87
CA GLY A 183 -18.81 12.70 -25.32
C GLY A 183 -19.42 11.87 -24.19
N ASP A 184 -19.48 10.56 -24.41
CA ASP A 184 -20.04 9.59 -23.45
C ASP A 184 -18.97 9.09 -22.43
N SER A 185 -17.77 9.61 -22.46
CA SER A 185 -16.69 9.29 -21.51
C SER A 185 -16.47 10.43 -20.52
N THR A 186 -16.45 10.11 -19.24
CA THR A 186 -16.01 11.03 -18.19
C THR A 186 -14.71 10.50 -17.59
N TYR A 187 -13.66 11.27 -17.68
CA TYR A 187 -12.37 10.95 -17.07
C TYR A 187 -12.29 11.54 -15.67
N ALA A 188 -11.86 10.73 -14.71
CA ALA A 188 -11.52 11.15 -13.36
C ALA A 188 -10.12 10.63 -13.05
N ILE A 189 -9.19 11.52 -12.80
CA ILE A 189 -7.79 11.23 -12.43
C ILE A 189 -7.58 11.76 -11.04
N TYR A 190 -7.19 10.90 -10.10
CA TYR A 190 -7.10 11.27 -8.69
C TYR A 190 -6.00 10.50 -7.98
N GLY A 191 -5.45 11.07 -6.93
CA GLY A 191 -4.41 10.37 -6.20
C GLY A 191 -3.81 11.13 -5.04
N THR A 192 -2.73 10.52 -4.51
CA THR A 192 -1.88 11.11 -3.46
C THR A 192 -0.60 11.72 -4.02
N ALA A 193 -0.42 11.66 -5.35
CA ALA A 193 0.71 12.23 -6.08
C ALA A 193 0.72 13.76 -6.03
N ASP A 194 1.86 14.35 -6.34
CA ASP A 194 1.96 15.79 -6.43
C ASP A 194 1.35 16.36 -7.73
N ALA A 195 1.25 17.68 -7.83
CA ALA A 195 0.63 18.34 -8.96
C ALA A 195 1.36 18.08 -10.29
N ASN A 196 2.67 17.86 -10.29
CA ASN A 196 3.43 17.59 -11.51
C ASN A 196 3.16 16.17 -12.02
N GLU A 197 3.11 15.19 -11.12
CA GLU A 197 2.77 13.82 -11.47
C GLU A 197 1.30 13.71 -11.91
N LEU A 198 0.37 14.40 -11.22
CA LEU A 198 -1.02 14.49 -11.64
C LEU A 198 -1.12 15.09 -13.05
N ARG A 199 -0.40 16.19 -13.30
CA ARG A 199 -0.37 16.82 -14.63
C ARG A 199 0.16 15.87 -15.71
N THR A 200 1.21 15.11 -15.44
CA THR A 200 1.74 14.10 -16.36
C THR A 200 0.67 13.06 -16.72
N ALA A 201 -0.12 12.60 -15.75
CA ALA A 201 -1.21 11.67 -16.01
C ALA A 201 -2.33 12.30 -16.85
N ILE A 202 -2.69 13.57 -16.57
CA ILE A 202 -3.70 14.32 -17.34
C ILE A 202 -3.24 14.47 -18.81
N ASP A 203 -2.02 14.92 -19.03
CA ASP A 203 -1.46 15.11 -20.37
C ASP A 203 -1.44 13.77 -21.15
N ALA A 204 -1.05 12.67 -20.50
CA ALA A 204 -1.05 11.34 -21.13
C ALA A 204 -2.45 10.85 -21.49
N VAL A 205 -3.45 11.04 -20.60
CA VAL A 205 -4.85 10.69 -20.89
C VAL A 205 -5.40 11.58 -22.02
N ALA A 206 -5.14 12.89 -21.98
CA ALA A 206 -5.56 13.84 -23.01
C ALA A 206 -4.98 13.50 -24.39
N ALA A 207 -3.75 13.02 -24.44
CA ALA A 207 -3.12 12.55 -25.68
C ALA A 207 -3.72 11.22 -26.17
N ALA A 208 -3.90 10.24 -25.26
CA ALA A 208 -4.35 8.91 -25.60
C ALA A 208 -5.78 8.88 -26.17
N ARG A 209 -6.71 9.75 -25.69
CA ARG A 209 -8.08 9.84 -26.19
C ARG A 209 -8.18 10.25 -27.66
N THR A 210 -7.20 10.99 -28.17
CA THR A 210 -7.16 11.46 -29.57
C THR A 210 -6.43 10.50 -30.49
N ALA A 211 -5.75 9.48 -29.95
CA ALA A 211 -5.05 8.48 -30.74
C ALA A 211 -6.04 7.57 -31.48
N PRO A 212 -5.83 7.25 -32.76
CA PRO A 212 -6.67 6.30 -33.47
C PRO A 212 -6.61 4.93 -32.77
N ALA A 213 -7.79 4.31 -32.58
CA ALA A 213 -7.90 2.98 -32.00
C ALA A 213 -6.98 1.99 -32.73
N GLY A 214 -5.99 1.43 -32.05
CA GLY A 214 -5.07 0.45 -32.64
C GLY A 214 -3.58 0.80 -32.55
N THR A 215 -3.20 1.95 -32.02
CA THR A 215 -1.78 2.26 -31.78
C THR A 215 -1.37 1.79 -30.38
N THR A 216 -1.09 0.49 -30.25
CA THR A 216 -0.39 -0.01 -29.06
C THR A 216 0.99 0.63 -29.00
N PRO A 217 1.38 1.34 -27.94
CA PRO A 217 2.75 1.79 -27.78
C PRO A 217 3.66 0.56 -27.75
N SER A 218 4.53 0.43 -28.76
CA SER A 218 5.55 -0.63 -28.80
C SER A 218 6.55 -0.36 -27.69
N PRO A 219 6.89 -1.34 -26.84
CA PRO A 219 7.99 -1.17 -25.89
C PRO A 219 9.24 -0.82 -26.68
N ALA A 220 9.93 0.25 -26.28
CA ALA A 220 11.13 0.76 -26.91
C ALA A 220 12.13 -0.39 -27.12
N ASP A 221 12.35 -0.71 -28.41
CA ASP A 221 13.27 -1.74 -28.88
C ASP A 221 14.69 -1.38 -28.45
N GLY A 222 15.19 -2.09 -27.45
CA GLY A 222 16.57 -2.05 -27.05
C GLY A 222 17.45 -2.69 -28.14
N THR A 223 17.72 -1.93 -29.21
CA THR A 223 18.69 -2.34 -30.23
C THR A 223 20.07 -2.45 -29.62
N ASN A 224 20.37 -3.65 -29.15
CA ASN A 224 21.72 -4.09 -28.87
C ASN A 224 22.43 -4.40 -30.23
N SER A 225 22.98 -3.38 -30.88
CA SER A 225 23.86 -3.55 -32.03
C SER A 225 25.20 -4.14 -31.55
N THR A 226 25.26 -5.45 -31.41
CA THR A 226 26.53 -6.16 -31.32
C THR A 226 27.17 -6.19 -32.72
N THR A 227 28.03 -5.24 -32.97
CA THR A 227 28.97 -5.31 -34.12
C THR A 227 30.03 -6.35 -33.81
N ALA A 228 29.94 -7.51 -34.42
CA ALA A 228 31.03 -8.48 -34.47
C ALA A 228 32.19 -7.96 -35.30
N PRO A 229 33.47 -8.09 -34.89
CA PRO A 229 34.59 -7.78 -35.75
C PRO A 229 34.74 -8.87 -36.79
N GLU A 230 34.79 -8.45 -38.08
CA GLU A 230 35.24 -9.28 -39.21
C GLU A 230 36.74 -9.61 -39.04
N GLU A 231 37.06 -10.85 -38.78
CA GLU A 231 38.41 -11.38 -38.92
C GLU A 231 38.71 -11.55 -40.43
N GLY A 232 39.58 -10.71 -40.95
CA GLY A 232 40.19 -10.87 -42.24
C GLY A 232 41.14 -12.08 -42.25
N ILE A 233 40.91 -13.02 -43.17
CA ILE A 233 41.85 -14.09 -43.49
C ILE A 233 42.48 -13.68 -44.83
N GLU A 234 43.71 -13.19 -44.77
CA GLU A 234 44.65 -13.24 -45.89
C GLU A 234 45.46 -14.54 -45.81
N GLY A 235 45.58 -15.23 -46.91
CA GLY A 235 46.42 -16.38 -47.10
C GLY A 235 46.07 -17.13 -48.37
#